data_9a62279ac0677b99bc459e61e9ac9035
#
_entry.id   9a62279ac0677b99bc459e61e9ac9035
#
_cell.length_a   1.000
_cell.length_b   1.000
_cell.length_c   1.000
_cell.angle_alpha   90.00
_cell.angle_beta   90.00
_cell.angle_gamma   90.00
#
_symmetry.space_group_name_H-M   'P 1'
#
loop_
_entity.id
_entity.type
_entity.pdbx_description
1 polymer ?
#
loop_
_entity_poly.entity_id
_entity_poly.type
_entity_poly.pdbx_seq_one_letter_code
_entity_poly.pdbx_strand_id
1 'polypeptide(L)'
;MAKTDTSEKPAKPRKRQQVYTLLVEVGRKAGDGLPKAATGGALMCYASGVDEAEAVRETVAILKQADMAPLDVTGYGTPEEREQQGHEIDAEERGLMDRALAENAVIVASVEPFFD
;
A
#
# COMPACT_ATOMS: atom_id res chain seq x y z
N MET A 1 -20.71 13.04 30.41
CA MET A 1 -20.61 12.96 29.89
C MET A 1 -20.09 12.99 29.47
N ALA A 2 -20.34 12.59 29.49
CA ALA A 2 -20.06 12.39 28.94
C ALA A 2 -19.77 12.27 28.51
N LYS A 3 -19.86 12.05 28.39
CA LYS A 3 -19.75 11.77 27.74
C LYS A 3 -19.36 11.89 27.13
N THR A 4 -19.55 11.62 27.19
CA THR A 4 -19.32 11.47 26.41
C THR A 4 -19.05 11.46 25.84
N ASP A 5 -19.27 11.32 25.86
CA ASP A 5 -19.13 11.06 25.11
C ASP A 5 -18.94 11.06 24.42
N THR A 6 -19.14 10.95 24.47
CA THR A 6 -19.03 10.72 23.70
C THR A 6 -18.66 10.67 23.01
N SER A 7 -18.83 10.69 23.02
CA SER A 7 -18.52 10.36 22.46
C SER A 7 -18.04 10.03 22.08
N GLU A 8 -18.01 9.95 22.15
CA GLU A 8 -17.69 9.33 22.11
C GLU A 8 -17.65 8.57 21.77
N LYS A 9 -18.22 8.20 21.77
CA LYS A 9 -18.37 7.33 21.60
C LYS A 9 -18.81 6.68 21.01
N PRO A 10 -18.45 6.61 20.59
CA PRO A 10 -19.22 5.83 19.80
C PRO A 10 -19.36 4.43 20.23
N ALA A 11 -20.37 3.98 19.91
CA ALA A 11 -20.75 2.70 20.33
C ALA A 11 -19.97 1.60 19.67
N LYS A 12 -19.47 1.78 18.45
CA LYS A 12 -18.68 0.77 17.78
C LYS A 12 -17.20 1.02 17.96
N PRO A 13 -16.39 -0.02 18.14
CA PRO A 13 -14.95 0.19 18.12
C PRO A 13 -14.52 0.61 16.73
N ARG A 14 -13.55 1.50 16.69
CA ARG A 14 -12.95 1.90 15.43
C ARG A 14 -12.01 0.81 14.95
N LYS A 15 -11.99 0.60 13.64
CA LYS A 15 -11.00 -0.30 13.07
C LYS A 15 -9.63 0.34 13.19
N ARG A 16 -8.66 -0.47 13.51
CA ARG A 16 -7.29 -0.02 13.58
C ARG A 16 -6.70 0.08 12.20
N GLN A 17 -5.78 1.01 12.03
CA GLN A 17 -4.94 1.03 10.85
C GLN A 17 -4.11 -0.22 10.81
N GLN A 18 -3.98 -0.79 9.63
CA GLN A 18 -3.12 -1.92 9.37
C GLN A 18 -2.27 -1.61 8.15
N VAL A 19 -1.25 -2.41 7.91
CA VAL A 19 -0.42 -2.24 6.73
C VAL A 19 -0.68 -3.40 5.78
N TYR A 20 -0.84 -3.06 4.49
CA TYR A 20 -1.16 -4.05 3.45
C TYR A 20 -0.06 -4.06 2.42
N THR A 21 0.29 -5.26 1.95
CA THR A 21 1.23 -5.43 0.84
C THR A 21 0.44 -5.43 -0.45
N LEU A 22 0.80 -4.55 -1.36
CA LEU A 22 0.11 -4.40 -2.65
C LEU A 22 1.11 -4.47 -3.77
N LEU A 23 0.78 -5.21 -4.82
CA LEU A 23 1.57 -5.24 -6.05
C LEU A 23 0.79 -4.44 -7.09
N VAL A 24 1.38 -3.35 -7.57
CA VAL A 24 0.72 -2.46 -8.51
C VAL A 24 1.38 -2.57 -9.87
N GLU A 25 0.60 -2.97 -10.86
CA GLU A 25 1.07 -2.98 -12.23
C GLU A 25 0.81 -1.62 -12.84
N VAL A 26 1.82 -1.04 -13.48
CA VAL A 26 1.71 0.28 -14.07
C VAL A 26 2.04 0.21 -15.56
N GLY A 27 1.35 1.06 -16.35
CA GLY A 27 1.68 1.27 -17.75
C GLY A 27 2.69 2.39 -17.90
N ARG A 28 2.61 3.09 -19.02
CA ARG A 28 3.55 4.19 -19.31
C ARG A 28 2.83 5.51 -19.26
N LYS A 29 3.55 6.52 -18.78
CA LYS A 29 3.07 7.89 -18.76
C LYS A 29 4.29 8.81 -18.73
N ALA A 30 4.17 9.97 -19.35
CA ALA A 30 5.26 10.93 -19.34
C ALA A 30 5.60 11.32 -17.93
N GLY A 31 6.88 11.25 -17.58
CA GLY A 31 7.33 11.62 -16.24
C GLY A 31 7.21 10.51 -15.21
N ASP A 32 6.92 9.29 -15.63
CA ASP A 32 6.66 8.18 -14.68
C ASP A 32 7.93 7.63 -14.03
N GLY A 33 9.10 8.04 -14.47
CA GLY A 33 10.36 7.62 -13.86
C GLY A 33 10.85 6.25 -14.28
N LEU A 34 10.10 5.52 -15.10
CA LEU A 34 10.53 4.20 -15.59
C LEU A 34 11.58 4.36 -16.69
N PRO A 35 12.43 3.34 -16.89
CA PRO A 35 13.38 3.39 -18.00
C PRO A 35 12.69 3.62 -19.32
N LYS A 36 13.38 4.32 -20.22
CA LYS A 36 12.78 4.75 -21.49
C LYS A 36 12.25 3.59 -22.31
N ALA A 37 12.97 2.47 -22.31
CA ALA A 37 12.61 1.31 -23.12
C ALA A 37 11.60 0.38 -22.42
N ALA A 38 11.21 0.69 -21.20
CA ALA A 38 10.28 -0.16 -20.48
C ALA A 38 8.87 -0.04 -21.05
N THR A 39 8.13 -1.15 -21.06
CA THR A 39 6.74 -1.19 -21.52
C THR A 39 5.76 -0.96 -20.38
N GLY A 40 6.23 -0.97 -19.16
CA GLY A 40 5.46 -0.81 -17.93
C GLY A 40 6.31 -1.27 -16.78
N GLY A 41 5.67 -1.64 -15.67
CA GLY A 41 6.39 -2.15 -14.53
C GLY A 41 5.48 -2.64 -13.43
N ALA A 42 6.08 -3.18 -12.38
CA ALA A 42 5.39 -3.61 -11.18
C ALA A 42 6.05 -2.95 -9.98
N LEU A 43 5.22 -2.43 -9.08
CA LEU A 43 5.68 -1.79 -7.86
C LEU A 43 5.18 -2.57 -6.67
N MET A 44 6.10 -2.95 -5.77
CA MET A 44 5.72 -3.54 -4.50
C MET A 44 5.55 -2.40 -3.50
N CYS A 45 4.36 -2.29 -2.93
CA CYS A 45 4.03 -1.18 -2.03
C CYS A 45 3.55 -1.70 -0.68
N TYR A 46 3.86 -0.96 0.37
CA TYR A 46 3.28 -1.18 1.69
C TYR A 46 2.45 0.04 2.02
N ALA A 47 1.17 -0.17 2.28
CA ALA A 47 0.23 0.94 2.44
C ALA A 47 -0.61 0.75 3.68
N SER A 48 -0.74 1.82 4.45
CA SER A 48 -1.58 1.82 5.65
C SER A 48 -3.04 2.06 5.26
N GLY A 49 -3.95 1.43 5.99
CA GLY A 49 -5.38 1.65 5.82
C GLY A 49 -6.16 0.92 6.88
N VAL A 50 -7.41 1.29 7.07
CA VAL A 50 -8.30 0.57 7.99
C VAL A 50 -8.76 -0.75 7.37
N ASP A 51 -8.73 -0.82 6.04
CA ASP A 51 -8.97 -2.05 5.31
C ASP A 51 -8.18 -2.00 4.00
N GLU A 52 -8.18 -3.11 3.27
CA GLU A 52 -7.39 -3.19 2.03
C GLU A 52 -7.91 -2.21 0.98
N ALA A 53 -9.22 -2.00 0.92
CA ALA A 53 -9.79 -1.08 -0.07
C ALA A 53 -9.26 0.34 0.13
N GLU A 54 -9.14 0.78 1.38
CA GLU A 54 -8.57 2.10 1.65
C GLU A 54 -7.10 2.15 1.25
N ALA A 55 -6.34 1.10 1.59
CA ALA A 55 -4.92 1.05 1.22
C ALA A 55 -4.74 1.12 -0.30
N VAL A 56 -5.60 0.43 -1.05
CA VAL A 56 -5.56 0.46 -2.51
C VAL A 56 -5.85 1.87 -3.03
N ARG A 57 -6.91 2.50 -2.51
CA ARG A 57 -7.28 3.85 -2.96
C ARG A 57 -6.16 4.85 -2.72
N GLU A 58 -5.55 4.79 -1.53
CA GLU A 58 -4.46 5.71 -1.20
C GLU A 58 -3.25 5.47 -2.08
N THR A 59 -2.93 4.21 -2.33
CA THR A 59 -1.79 3.86 -3.18
C THR A 59 -2.00 4.37 -4.60
N VAL A 60 -3.18 4.12 -5.17
CA VAL A 60 -3.48 4.58 -6.53
C VAL A 60 -3.40 6.11 -6.61
N ALA A 61 -3.93 6.81 -5.62
CA ALA A 61 -3.90 8.27 -5.61
C ALA A 61 -2.46 8.80 -5.57
N ILE A 62 -1.63 8.20 -4.71
CA ILE A 62 -0.23 8.62 -4.57
C ILE A 62 0.54 8.37 -5.88
N LEU A 63 0.33 7.21 -6.50
CA LEU A 63 1.02 6.90 -7.74
C LEU A 63 0.60 7.83 -8.88
N LYS A 64 -0.68 8.18 -8.94
CA LYS A 64 -1.14 9.14 -9.94
C LYS A 64 -0.51 10.52 -9.73
N GLN A 65 -0.37 10.94 -8.48
CA GLN A 65 0.30 12.20 -8.16
C GLN A 65 1.77 12.17 -8.54
N ALA A 66 2.38 10.99 -8.60
CA ALA A 66 3.77 10.82 -9.01
C ALA A 66 3.91 10.58 -10.52
N ASP A 67 2.87 10.90 -11.28
CA ASP A 67 2.85 10.77 -12.75
C ASP A 67 2.99 9.34 -13.22
N MET A 68 2.51 8.39 -12.44
CA MET A 68 2.47 6.99 -12.86
C MET A 68 1.07 6.62 -13.32
N ALA A 69 0.97 5.53 -14.07
CA ALA A 69 -0.28 5.06 -14.65
C ALA A 69 -0.65 3.69 -14.09
N PRO A 70 -1.23 3.62 -12.87
CA PRO A 70 -1.61 2.32 -12.31
C PRO A 70 -2.69 1.67 -13.13
N LEU A 71 -2.51 0.39 -13.45
CA LEU A 71 -3.42 -0.39 -14.28
C LEU A 71 -4.16 -1.44 -13.44
N ASP A 72 -3.49 -2.06 -12.50
CA ASP A 72 -4.05 -3.16 -11.73
C ASP A 72 -3.36 -3.25 -10.39
N VAL A 73 -4.10 -3.67 -9.36
CA VAL A 73 -3.55 -3.83 -8.01
C VAL A 73 -3.92 -5.21 -7.51
N THR A 74 -2.91 -5.96 -7.07
CA THR A 74 -3.10 -7.23 -6.40
C THR A 74 -2.77 -7.07 -4.93
N GLY A 75 -3.71 -7.40 -4.04
CA GLY A 75 -3.49 -7.31 -2.62
C GLY A 75 -3.07 -8.64 -2.03
N TYR A 76 -2.03 -8.61 -1.21
CA TYR A 76 -1.56 -9.80 -0.51
C TYR A 76 -1.93 -9.79 0.97
N GLY A 77 -2.54 -8.71 1.44
CA GLY A 77 -3.06 -8.62 2.79
C GLY A 77 -2.07 -8.07 3.79
N THR A 78 -2.39 -8.27 5.06
CA THR A 78 -1.57 -7.82 6.18
C THR A 78 -0.36 -8.76 6.36
N PRO A 79 0.64 -8.36 7.18
CA PRO A 79 1.75 -9.27 7.45
C PRO A 79 1.30 -10.62 7.97
N GLU A 80 0.29 -10.64 8.86
CA GLU A 80 -0.23 -11.89 9.39
C GLU A 80 -0.84 -12.76 8.31
N GLU A 81 -1.60 -12.14 7.39
CA GLU A 81 -2.20 -12.88 6.29
C GLU A 81 -1.14 -13.43 5.34
N ARG A 82 -0.09 -12.63 5.09
CA ARG A 82 1.00 -13.10 4.26
C ARG A 82 1.72 -14.29 4.87
N GLU A 83 1.93 -14.25 6.18
CA GLU A 83 2.58 -15.37 6.86
C GLU A 83 1.72 -16.63 6.81
N GLN A 84 0.42 -16.48 6.90
CA GLN A 84 -0.51 -17.59 6.74
C GLN A 84 -0.47 -18.18 5.34
N GLN A 85 -0.12 -17.38 4.36
CA GLN A 85 0.04 -17.82 2.97
C GLN A 85 1.41 -18.44 2.69
N GLY A 86 2.27 -18.51 3.69
CA GLY A 86 3.59 -19.07 3.55
C GLY A 86 4.68 -18.09 3.15
N HIS A 87 4.37 -16.80 3.14
CA HIS A 87 5.36 -15.77 2.82
C HIS A 87 6.28 -15.54 4.01
N GLU A 88 7.58 -15.47 3.73
CA GLU A 88 8.53 -15.07 4.76
C GLU A 88 8.76 -13.57 4.65
N ILE A 89 8.59 -12.88 5.76
CA ILE A 89 8.78 -11.43 5.81
C ILE A 89 10.07 -11.18 6.58
N ASP A 90 11.09 -10.67 5.88
CA ASP A 90 12.37 -10.43 6.50
C ASP A 90 12.36 -9.11 7.29
N ALA A 91 13.47 -8.83 7.96
CA ALA A 91 13.55 -7.65 8.82
C ALA A 91 13.45 -6.35 8.03
N GLU A 92 13.97 -6.31 6.81
CA GLU A 92 13.90 -5.12 5.98
C GLU A 92 12.46 -4.83 5.56
N GLU A 93 11.74 -5.85 5.10
CA GLU A 93 10.32 -5.68 4.76
C GLU A 93 9.52 -5.23 5.98
N ARG A 94 9.77 -5.87 7.13
CA ARG A 94 9.02 -5.55 8.34
C ARG A 94 9.28 -4.11 8.76
N GLY A 95 10.50 -3.64 8.62
CA GLY A 95 10.83 -2.24 8.92
C GLY A 95 10.07 -1.27 8.03
N LEU A 96 9.96 -1.58 6.74
CA LEU A 96 9.20 -0.72 5.82
C LEU A 96 7.71 -0.75 6.13
N MET A 97 7.18 -1.92 6.47
CA MET A 97 5.78 -2.05 6.88
C MET A 97 5.49 -1.26 8.15
N ASP A 98 6.36 -1.38 9.15
CA ASP A 98 6.20 -0.65 10.40
C ASP A 98 6.23 0.85 10.15
N ARG A 99 7.09 1.29 9.26
CA ARG A 99 7.19 2.71 8.91
C ARG A 99 5.94 3.19 8.18
N ALA A 100 5.42 2.40 7.23
CA ALA A 100 4.20 2.75 6.54
C ALA A 100 3.05 2.91 7.52
N LEU A 101 2.96 2.01 8.48
CA LEU A 101 1.91 2.05 9.49
C LEU A 101 2.08 3.26 10.41
N ALA A 102 3.30 3.49 10.91
CA ALA A 102 3.57 4.58 11.84
C ALA A 102 3.32 5.95 11.23
N GLU A 103 3.63 6.10 9.93
CA GLU A 103 3.48 7.37 9.22
C GLU A 103 2.14 7.48 8.50
N ASN A 104 1.33 6.42 8.54
CA ASN A 104 0.07 6.35 7.80
C ASN A 104 0.32 6.69 6.33
N ALA A 105 1.25 5.98 5.73
CA ALA A 105 1.81 6.33 4.44
C ALA A 105 1.80 5.14 3.48
N VAL A 106 2.09 5.44 2.22
CA VAL A 106 2.35 4.45 1.19
C VAL A 106 3.84 4.48 0.90
N ILE A 107 4.48 3.32 1.01
CA ILE A 107 5.91 3.19 0.74
C ILE A 107 6.10 2.27 -0.47
N VAL A 108 6.78 2.77 -1.50
CA VAL A 108 7.14 1.94 -2.65
C VAL A 108 8.46 1.25 -2.33
N ALA A 109 8.41 -0.05 -2.11
CA ALA A 109 9.59 -0.81 -1.68
C ALA A 109 10.47 -1.19 -2.85
N SER A 110 9.88 -1.46 -4.01
CA SER A 110 10.66 -1.84 -5.18
C SER A 110 9.90 -1.51 -6.46
N VAL A 111 10.66 -1.33 -7.52
CA VAL A 111 10.13 -1.08 -8.86
C VAL A 111 10.81 -2.06 -9.79
N GLU A 112 10.01 -2.83 -10.52
CA GLU A 112 10.53 -3.79 -11.48
C GLU A 112 10.00 -3.42 -12.86
N PRO A 113 10.83 -2.81 -13.74
CA PRO A 113 10.38 -2.45 -15.09
C PRO A 113 10.21 -3.68 -15.95
N PHE A 114 9.27 -3.61 -16.89
CA PHE A 114 9.05 -4.66 -17.88
C PHE A 114 9.67 -4.25 -19.21
N PHE A 115 10.31 -5.20 -19.88
CA PHE A 115 10.89 -4.98 -21.21
C PHE A 115 10.43 -6.12 -22.11
N ASP A 116 9.86 -5.79 -23.23
CA ASP A 116 9.43 -6.80 -24.22
C ASP A 116 10.39 -6.88 -25.36
#